data_41c4485deae7f08eb9cedfe8e0dbec92
#
_entry.id   41c4485deae7f08eb9cedfe8e0dbec92
#
_cell.length_a   1.000
_cell.length_b   1.000
_cell.length_c   1.000
_cell.angle_alpha   90.00
_cell.angle_beta   90.00
_cell.angle_gamma   90.00
#
_symmetry.space_group_name_H-M   'P 1'
#
loop_
_entity.id
_entity.type
_entity.pdbx_description
1 polymer ?
#
loop_
_entity_poly.entity_id
_entity_poly.type
_entity_poly.pdbx_seq_one_letter_code
_entity_poly.pdbx_strand_id
1 'polypeptide(L)'
;AGALLLSVPAEAVAAGIESVRTIPGRLEPVDNDRGLHIFVDYAHTPDGMDRVLTTLRGLAEGRLITVFGCGGDRDRGKRPEMGRIAALRSDVVVVTSDNPRNEDPGAIISEILPGLSSEGFMEARGPVDWEDGYYLVVRDRKAAISAALSLAEAGDAIAIVGKGHEDVQIVGDRRLPFDDRGVVRDVLAQGR
;
A
#
# COMPACT_ATOMS: atom_id res chain seq x y z
N ALA A 1 -21.70 -19.92 8.40
CA ALA A 1 -22.10 -21.35 8.34
C ALA A 1 -21.61 -22.10 9.57
N GLY A 2 -20.31 -22.12 9.91
CA GLY A 2 -19.76 -22.91 11.04
C GLY A 2 -20.40 -22.60 12.41
N ALA A 3 -20.62 -21.31 12.75
CA ALA A 3 -21.22 -20.91 14.01
C ALA A 3 -22.67 -21.41 14.16
N LEU A 4 -23.44 -21.45 13.08
CA LEU A 4 -24.80 -21.98 13.07
C LEU A 4 -24.84 -23.51 13.27
N LEU A 5 -23.82 -24.22 12.77
CA LEU A 5 -23.66 -25.67 13.03
C LEU A 5 -23.34 -25.96 14.49
N LEU A 6 -22.79 -24.99 15.21
CA LEU A 6 -22.53 -25.08 16.67
C LEU A 6 -23.70 -24.55 17.51
N SER A 7 -24.90 -24.41 16.93
CA SER A 7 -26.11 -23.92 17.59
C SER A 7 -26.01 -22.51 18.17
N VAL A 8 -25.12 -21.68 17.60
CA VAL A 8 -25.08 -20.25 17.96
C VAL A 8 -26.27 -19.54 17.31
N PRO A 9 -27.07 -18.75 18.04
CA PRO A 9 -28.22 -18.03 17.50
C PRO A 9 -27.82 -17.09 16.35
N ALA A 10 -28.65 -17.00 15.31
CA ALA A 10 -28.36 -16.19 14.14
C ALA A 10 -28.11 -14.71 14.48
N GLU A 11 -28.86 -14.16 15.44
CA GLU A 11 -28.72 -12.79 15.92
C GLU A 11 -27.35 -12.58 16.60
N ALA A 12 -26.85 -13.56 17.35
CA ALA A 12 -25.52 -13.47 17.97
C ALA A 12 -24.42 -13.56 16.91
N VAL A 13 -24.61 -14.35 15.84
CA VAL A 13 -23.68 -14.40 14.70
C VAL A 13 -23.66 -13.06 13.97
N ALA A 14 -24.83 -12.47 13.70
CA ALA A 14 -24.95 -11.17 13.02
C ALA A 14 -24.28 -10.08 13.87
N ALA A 15 -24.62 -9.97 15.16
CA ALA A 15 -24.03 -8.99 16.06
C ALA A 15 -22.51 -9.16 16.19
N GLY A 16 -22.00 -10.41 16.22
CA GLY A 16 -20.57 -10.71 16.22
C GLY A 16 -19.87 -10.23 14.96
N ILE A 17 -20.47 -10.43 13.78
CA ILE A 17 -19.92 -9.94 12.50
C ILE A 17 -19.94 -8.40 12.47
N GLU A 18 -21.05 -7.77 12.85
CA GLU A 18 -21.20 -6.31 12.88
C GLU A 18 -20.27 -5.63 13.89
N SER A 19 -19.85 -6.33 14.93
CA SER A 19 -18.89 -5.80 15.92
C SER A 19 -17.46 -5.70 15.39
N VAL A 20 -17.12 -6.45 14.32
CA VAL A 20 -15.80 -6.39 13.68
C VAL A 20 -15.72 -5.16 12.80
N ARG A 21 -15.12 -4.09 13.29
CA ARG A 21 -14.99 -2.84 12.56
C ARG A 21 -13.80 -2.82 11.59
N THR A 22 -12.70 -3.48 11.95
CA THR A 22 -11.47 -3.55 11.15
C THR A 22 -10.83 -4.92 11.26
N ILE A 23 -10.20 -5.37 10.20
CA ILE A 23 -9.33 -6.54 10.20
C ILE A 23 -7.91 -6.01 9.98
N PRO A 24 -6.95 -6.25 10.92
CA PRO A 24 -5.59 -5.72 10.79
C PRO A 24 -4.96 -6.05 9.43
N GLY A 25 -4.47 -5.00 8.74
CA GLY A 25 -3.83 -5.10 7.43
C GLY A 25 -4.75 -5.52 6.27
N ARG A 26 -6.06 -5.33 6.39
CA ARG A 26 -7.05 -5.55 5.33
C ARG A 26 -7.91 -4.31 5.16
N LEU A 27 -7.57 -3.49 4.16
CA LEU A 27 -8.14 -2.15 3.96
C LEU A 27 -8.28 -1.41 5.31
N GLU A 28 -7.25 -1.54 6.15
CA GLU A 28 -7.25 -0.97 7.49
C GLU A 28 -7.09 0.55 7.41
N PRO A 29 -8.10 1.34 7.81
CA PRO A 29 -7.98 2.79 7.77
C PRO A 29 -7.03 3.30 8.85
N VAL A 30 -6.29 4.36 8.55
CA VAL A 30 -5.49 5.10 9.53
C VAL A 30 -6.06 6.48 9.70
N ASP A 31 -6.65 6.73 10.87
CA ASP A 31 -7.28 8.00 11.21
C ASP A 31 -6.29 9.16 11.18
N ASN A 32 -6.73 10.31 10.69
CA ASN A 32 -5.96 11.54 10.62
C ASN A 32 -6.87 12.77 10.62
N ASP A 33 -6.27 13.95 10.88
CA ASP A 33 -6.93 15.27 10.90
C ASP A 33 -6.66 16.11 9.62
N ARG A 34 -6.01 15.50 8.59
CA ARG A 34 -5.66 16.17 7.33
C ARG A 34 -6.73 16.01 6.23
N GLY A 35 -7.83 15.30 6.50
CA GLY A 35 -8.84 14.97 5.48
C GLY A 35 -8.37 13.97 4.43
N LEU A 36 -7.37 13.13 4.76
CA LEU A 36 -6.84 12.09 3.88
C LEU A 36 -7.56 10.76 4.12
N HIS A 37 -7.72 9.97 3.08
CA HIS A 37 -8.21 8.60 3.17
C HIS A 37 -7.03 7.63 3.12
N ILE A 38 -6.46 7.24 4.26
CA ILE A 38 -5.24 6.42 4.34
C ILE A 38 -5.61 4.98 4.68
N PHE A 39 -5.14 4.02 3.85
CA PHE A 39 -5.40 2.60 4.04
C PHE A 39 -4.13 1.78 3.97
N VAL A 40 -4.03 0.79 4.86
CA VAL A 40 -2.97 -0.23 4.85
C VAL A 40 -3.56 -1.59 4.50
N ASP A 41 -2.97 -2.28 3.51
CA ASP A 41 -3.47 -3.59 3.04
C ASP A 41 -2.34 -4.59 2.76
N TYR A 42 -2.66 -5.87 2.89
CA TYR A 42 -1.74 -6.99 2.65
C TYR A 42 -1.64 -7.40 1.17
N ALA A 43 -2.30 -6.72 0.25
CA ALA A 43 -2.28 -7.03 -1.18
C ALA A 43 -0.85 -7.04 -1.72
N HIS A 44 -0.33 -8.23 -1.99
CA HIS A 44 1.04 -8.49 -2.48
C HIS A 44 1.06 -9.37 -3.74
N THR A 45 -0.09 -9.53 -4.37
CA THR A 45 -0.29 -10.22 -5.66
C THR A 45 -0.99 -9.29 -6.64
N PRO A 46 -0.83 -9.49 -7.97
CA PRO A 46 -1.49 -8.68 -8.98
C PRO A 46 -3.01 -8.59 -8.77
N ASP A 47 -3.70 -9.71 -8.67
CA ASP A 47 -5.16 -9.76 -8.46
C ASP A 47 -5.59 -9.09 -7.14
N GLY A 48 -4.85 -9.33 -6.04
CA GLY A 48 -5.13 -8.67 -4.76
C GLY A 48 -4.98 -7.16 -4.84
N MET A 49 -3.91 -6.69 -5.49
CA MET A 49 -3.64 -5.25 -5.67
C MET A 49 -4.69 -4.59 -6.56
N ASP A 50 -5.07 -5.22 -7.67
CA ASP A 50 -6.10 -4.70 -8.57
C ASP A 50 -7.44 -4.49 -7.84
N ARG A 51 -7.87 -5.46 -7.04
CA ARG A 51 -9.11 -5.37 -6.26
C ARG A 51 -9.07 -4.26 -5.22
N VAL A 52 -7.98 -4.17 -4.47
CA VAL A 52 -7.81 -3.15 -3.43
C VAL A 52 -7.80 -1.76 -4.05
N LEU A 53 -6.98 -1.52 -5.08
CA LEU A 53 -6.89 -0.21 -5.71
C LEU A 53 -8.19 0.18 -6.44
N THR A 54 -8.89 -0.77 -7.07
CA THR A 54 -10.23 -0.51 -7.65
C THR A 54 -11.23 -0.08 -6.58
N THR A 55 -11.21 -0.73 -5.41
CA THR A 55 -12.09 -0.36 -4.30
C THR A 55 -11.76 1.04 -3.79
N LEU A 56 -10.49 1.35 -3.58
CA LEU A 56 -10.04 2.65 -3.06
C LEU A 56 -10.26 3.78 -4.07
N ARG A 57 -10.10 3.51 -5.37
CA ARG A 57 -10.43 4.49 -6.41
C ARG A 57 -11.90 4.95 -6.33
N GLY A 58 -12.81 4.04 -5.99
CA GLY A 58 -14.23 4.37 -5.80
C GLY A 58 -14.53 5.19 -4.53
N LEU A 59 -13.60 5.24 -3.57
CA LEU A 59 -13.73 6.00 -2.31
C LEU A 59 -13.00 7.34 -2.34
N ALA A 60 -11.99 7.49 -3.21
CA ALA A 60 -11.20 8.71 -3.31
C ALA A 60 -12.02 9.83 -3.99
N GLU A 61 -12.13 10.97 -3.34
CA GLU A 61 -12.69 12.20 -3.93
C GLU A 61 -11.65 12.92 -4.80
N GLY A 62 -10.35 12.82 -4.41
CA GLY A 62 -9.20 13.33 -5.11
C GLY A 62 -8.38 12.23 -5.80
N ARG A 63 -7.06 12.35 -5.73
CA ARG A 63 -6.11 11.40 -6.31
C ARG A 63 -6.01 10.12 -5.47
N LEU A 64 -5.66 9.01 -6.15
CA LEU A 64 -5.21 7.79 -5.49
C LEU A 64 -3.69 7.68 -5.59
N ILE A 65 -3.01 7.76 -4.46
CA ILE A 65 -1.56 7.62 -4.32
C ILE A 65 -1.26 6.23 -3.80
N THR A 66 -0.51 5.42 -4.56
CA THR A 66 -0.19 4.05 -4.15
C THR A 66 1.27 3.91 -3.75
N VAL A 67 1.53 3.41 -2.54
CA VAL A 67 2.87 3.04 -2.02
C VAL A 67 2.99 1.53 -2.00
N PHE A 68 3.93 0.97 -2.77
CA PHE A 68 4.12 -0.48 -2.78
C PHE A 68 5.54 -0.89 -3.15
N GLY A 69 5.86 -2.15 -2.85
CA GLY A 69 7.05 -2.85 -3.28
C GLY A 69 6.77 -4.34 -3.44
N CYS A 70 7.76 -5.07 -3.94
CA CYS A 70 7.68 -6.52 -4.06
C CYS A 70 8.69 -7.21 -3.13
N GLY A 71 8.33 -8.39 -2.63
CA GLY A 71 9.23 -9.21 -1.83
C GLY A 71 10.32 -9.86 -2.67
N GLY A 72 11.55 -9.92 -2.11
CA GLY A 72 12.64 -10.73 -2.63
C GLY A 72 12.44 -12.22 -2.33
N ASP A 73 13.17 -13.09 -3.05
CA ASP A 73 13.08 -14.56 -2.98
C ASP A 73 11.63 -15.04 -3.20
N ARG A 74 10.93 -14.39 -4.12
CA ARG A 74 9.54 -14.66 -4.51
C ARG A 74 9.41 -14.59 -6.02
N ASP A 75 8.20 -14.88 -6.52
CA ASP A 75 7.88 -14.80 -7.95
C ASP A 75 8.23 -13.42 -8.51
N ARG A 76 9.22 -13.41 -9.43
CA ARG A 76 9.70 -12.20 -10.11
C ARG A 76 8.77 -11.77 -11.23
N GLY A 77 8.04 -12.72 -11.83
CA GLY A 77 7.14 -12.45 -12.94
C GLY A 77 6.00 -11.48 -12.58
N LYS A 78 5.57 -11.49 -11.32
CA LYS A 78 4.53 -10.57 -10.85
C LYS A 78 4.99 -9.11 -10.71
N ARG A 79 6.31 -8.82 -10.65
CA ARG A 79 6.86 -7.48 -10.38
C ARG A 79 6.41 -6.46 -11.43
N PRO A 80 6.65 -6.66 -12.74
CA PRO A 80 6.17 -5.74 -13.76
C PRO A 80 4.64 -5.69 -13.84
N GLU A 81 3.94 -6.80 -13.57
CA GLU A 81 2.49 -6.83 -13.58
C GLU A 81 1.90 -5.98 -12.46
N MET A 82 2.48 -6.04 -11.25
CA MET A 82 2.08 -5.16 -10.13
C MET A 82 2.36 -3.69 -10.45
N GLY A 83 3.49 -3.38 -11.12
CA GLY A 83 3.78 -2.03 -11.61
C GLY A 83 2.70 -1.53 -12.58
N ARG A 84 2.31 -2.36 -13.54
CA ARG A 84 1.26 -2.05 -14.51
C ARG A 84 -0.10 -1.80 -13.83
N ILE A 85 -0.48 -2.64 -12.88
CA ILE A 85 -1.74 -2.48 -12.14
C ILE A 85 -1.72 -1.19 -11.31
N ALA A 86 -0.59 -0.88 -10.65
CA ALA A 86 -0.43 0.38 -9.93
C ALA A 86 -0.69 1.58 -10.84
N ALA A 87 -0.08 1.62 -12.02
CA ALA A 87 -0.28 2.68 -13.00
C ALA A 87 -1.73 2.78 -13.50
N LEU A 88 -2.37 1.65 -13.79
CA LEU A 88 -3.75 1.63 -14.28
C LEU A 88 -4.79 2.12 -13.27
N ARG A 89 -4.49 2.05 -11.97
CA ARG A 89 -5.45 2.31 -10.90
C ARG A 89 -5.16 3.58 -10.09
N SER A 90 -3.93 4.10 -10.18
CA SER A 90 -3.48 5.22 -9.35
C SER A 90 -3.11 6.42 -10.23
N ASP A 91 -3.17 7.59 -9.63
CA ASP A 91 -2.74 8.84 -10.24
C ASP A 91 -1.23 9.06 -9.98
N VAL A 92 -0.76 8.65 -8.79
CA VAL A 92 0.65 8.72 -8.40
C VAL A 92 1.09 7.39 -7.78
N VAL A 93 2.30 6.94 -8.11
CA VAL A 93 2.85 5.70 -7.56
C VAL A 93 4.19 5.96 -6.88
N VAL A 94 4.36 5.46 -5.65
CA VAL A 94 5.63 5.47 -4.92
C VAL A 94 6.14 4.04 -4.81
N VAL A 95 7.17 3.71 -5.59
CA VAL A 95 7.78 2.39 -5.58
C VAL A 95 8.86 2.32 -4.51
N THR A 96 8.79 1.31 -3.64
CA THR A 96 9.67 1.16 -2.49
C THR A 96 10.05 -0.29 -2.21
N SER A 97 10.83 -0.53 -1.13
CA SER A 97 11.10 -1.87 -0.64
C SER A 97 9.93 -2.42 0.15
N ASP A 98 9.70 -3.73 0.00
CA ASP A 98 8.87 -4.54 0.90
C ASP A 98 9.78 -5.33 1.85
N ASN A 99 9.88 -6.64 1.68
CA ASN A 99 10.84 -7.53 2.34
C ASN A 99 11.89 -7.97 1.30
N PRO A 100 13.01 -7.30 1.12
CA PRO A 100 13.99 -7.64 0.07
C PRO A 100 14.66 -9.01 0.29
N ARG A 101 14.69 -9.51 1.52
CA ARG A 101 15.37 -10.78 1.88
C ARG A 101 16.81 -10.80 1.37
N ASN A 102 17.18 -11.78 0.54
CA ASN A 102 18.54 -11.90 0.02
C ASN A 102 18.77 -11.15 -1.31
N GLU A 103 17.73 -10.54 -1.89
CA GLU A 103 17.87 -9.77 -3.12
C GLU A 103 18.22 -8.30 -2.85
N ASP A 104 18.92 -7.65 -3.79
CA ASP A 104 19.12 -6.20 -3.75
C ASP A 104 17.78 -5.47 -3.93
N PRO A 105 17.40 -4.57 -3.00
CA PRO A 105 16.16 -3.81 -3.11
C PRO A 105 16.05 -3.01 -4.42
N GLY A 106 17.18 -2.49 -4.91
CA GLY A 106 17.22 -1.75 -6.16
C GLY A 106 16.92 -2.63 -7.38
N ALA A 107 17.41 -3.88 -7.38
CA ALA A 107 17.12 -4.83 -8.44
C ALA A 107 15.63 -5.18 -8.47
N ILE A 108 15.00 -5.41 -7.29
CA ILE A 108 13.57 -5.67 -7.19
C ILE A 108 12.76 -4.50 -7.75
N ILE A 109 13.10 -3.27 -7.35
CA ILE A 109 12.45 -2.05 -7.85
C ILE A 109 12.59 -1.95 -9.37
N SER A 110 13.80 -2.16 -9.91
CA SER A 110 14.03 -2.08 -11.35
C SER A 110 13.19 -3.06 -12.18
N GLU A 111 12.75 -4.18 -11.60
CA GLU A 111 11.85 -5.13 -12.25
C GLU A 111 10.37 -4.72 -12.18
N ILE A 112 10.00 -3.78 -11.30
CA ILE A 112 8.66 -3.20 -11.22
C ILE A 112 8.47 -2.11 -12.29
N LEU A 113 9.49 -1.27 -12.52
CA LEU A 113 9.40 -0.06 -13.33
C LEU A 113 8.91 -0.27 -14.79
N PRO A 114 9.27 -1.37 -15.50
CA PRO A 114 8.74 -1.62 -16.84
C PRO A 114 7.21 -1.64 -16.89
N GLY A 115 6.56 -2.13 -15.84
CA GLY A 115 5.09 -2.13 -15.77
C GLY A 115 4.49 -0.73 -15.65
N LEU A 116 5.12 0.17 -14.93
CA LEU A 116 4.70 1.58 -14.85
C LEU A 116 4.90 2.29 -16.19
N SER A 117 6.08 2.13 -16.79
CA SER A 117 6.43 2.75 -18.05
C SER A 117 5.55 2.28 -19.22
N SER A 118 5.08 1.01 -19.20
CA SER A 118 4.18 0.49 -20.23
C SER A 118 2.81 1.18 -20.26
N GLU A 119 2.40 1.78 -19.14
CA GLU A 119 1.16 2.56 -19.03
C GLU A 119 1.41 4.08 -19.11
N GLY A 120 2.61 4.49 -19.54
CA GLY A 120 2.95 5.90 -19.78
C GLY A 120 3.42 6.67 -18.54
N PHE A 121 3.55 6.03 -17.38
CA PHE A 121 4.05 6.70 -16.18
C PHE A 121 5.53 7.10 -16.33
N MET A 122 5.87 8.30 -15.87
CA MET A 122 7.21 8.85 -15.89
C MET A 122 7.81 8.97 -14.50
N GLU A 123 9.13 8.74 -14.38
CA GLU A 123 9.83 8.95 -13.11
C GLU A 123 9.93 10.45 -12.80
N ALA A 124 9.37 10.87 -11.67
CA ALA A 124 9.54 12.22 -11.16
C ALA A 124 10.93 12.39 -10.54
N ARG A 125 11.75 13.29 -11.10
CA ARG A 125 13.12 13.60 -10.65
C ARG A 125 13.23 15.07 -10.19
N GLY A 126 12.51 15.43 -9.15
CA GLY A 126 12.51 16.78 -8.61
C GLY A 126 11.11 17.34 -8.41
N PRO A 127 10.99 18.66 -8.13
CA PRO A 127 9.69 19.29 -8.04
C PRO A 127 8.98 19.21 -9.40
N VAL A 128 7.84 18.55 -9.44
CA VAL A 128 6.94 18.45 -10.58
C VAL A 128 5.58 18.94 -10.12
N ASP A 129 4.83 19.54 -11.02
CA ASP A 129 3.41 19.66 -10.81
C ASP A 129 2.86 18.22 -10.87
N TRP A 130 2.38 17.72 -9.74
CA TRP A 130 1.92 16.34 -9.56
C TRP A 130 0.60 16.15 -10.32
N GLU A 131 0.75 16.07 -11.64
CA GLU A 131 -0.31 15.59 -12.51
C GLU A 131 -0.32 14.06 -12.53
N ASP A 132 -1.39 13.48 -13.01
CA ASP A 132 -1.54 12.04 -13.16
C ASP A 132 -0.43 11.44 -14.05
N GLY A 133 0.03 10.24 -13.70
CA GLY A 133 0.99 9.51 -14.52
C GLY A 133 2.46 9.66 -14.10
N TYR A 134 2.73 9.99 -12.84
CA TYR A 134 4.09 10.02 -12.30
C TYR A 134 4.33 8.94 -11.26
N TYR A 135 5.58 8.46 -11.21
CA TYR A 135 6.03 7.63 -10.11
C TYR A 135 7.31 8.17 -9.46
N LEU A 136 7.46 7.85 -8.18
CA LEU A 136 8.69 8.06 -7.40
C LEU A 136 9.34 6.72 -7.09
N VAL A 137 10.67 6.69 -7.07
CA VAL A 137 11.45 5.58 -6.51
C VAL A 137 12.07 6.03 -5.19
N VAL A 138 11.57 5.49 -4.08
CA VAL A 138 12.09 5.77 -2.74
C VAL A 138 12.38 4.45 -2.04
N ARG A 139 13.66 4.02 -2.00
CA ARG A 139 14.05 2.68 -1.51
C ARG A 139 13.65 2.44 -0.06
N ASP A 140 13.87 3.42 0.81
CA ASP A 140 13.47 3.33 2.22
C ASP A 140 11.95 3.46 2.34
N ARG A 141 11.30 2.43 2.90
CA ARG A 141 9.84 2.38 2.97
C ARG A 141 9.24 3.45 3.89
N LYS A 142 9.94 3.80 4.97
CA LYS A 142 9.50 4.89 5.84
C LYS A 142 9.54 6.23 5.10
N ALA A 143 10.62 6.49 4.38
CA ALA A 143 10.73 7.69 3.55
C ALA A 143 9.71 7.70 2.41
N ALA A 144 9.39 6.54 1.82
CA ALA A 144 8.36 6.41 0.78
C ALA A 144 6.96 6.78 1.31
N ILE A 145 6.59 6.27 2.48
CA ILE A 145 5.33 6.62 3.15
C ILE A 145 5.31 8.11 3.48
N SER A 146 6.40 8.66 3.99
CA SER A 146 6.52 10.11 4.27
C SER A 146 6.37 10.95 3.01
N ALA A 147 6.97 10.54 1.90
CA ALA A 147 6.83 11.22 0.61
C ALA A 147 5.38 11.20 0.13
N ALA A 148 4.70 10.05 0.15
CA ALA A 148 3.29 9.95 -0.22
C ALA A 148 2.40 10.86 0.63
N LEU A 149 2.61 10.88 1.96
CA LEU A 149 1.88 11.76 2.88
C LEU A 149 2.16 13.25 2.62
N SER A 150 3.37 13.60 2.17
CA SER A 150 3.74 14.99 1.86
C SER A 150 3.15 15.48 0.55
N LEU A 151 2.90 14.56 -0.40
CA LEU A 151 2.28 14.87 -1.70
C LEU A 151 0.76 14.99 -1.61
N ALA A 152 0.15 14.33 -0.62
CA ALA A 152 -1.30 14.21 -0.51
C ALA A 152 -1.96 15.49 -0.01
N GLU A 153 -3.08 15.82 -0.63
CA GLU A 153 -3.99 16.91 -0.27
C GLU A 153 -5.31 16.35 0.28
N ALA A 154 -6.09 17.19 0.96
CA ALA A 154 -7.38 16.78 1.50
C ALA A 154 -8.30 16.22 0.39
N GLY A 155 -8.91 15.07 0.66
CA GLY A 155 -9.71 14.33 -0.31
C GLY A 155 -8.95 13.25 -1.08
N ASP A 156 -7.58 13.26 -1.04
CA ASP A 156 -6.79 12.19 -1.65
C ASP A 156 -6.89 10.89 -0.84
N ALA A 157 -6.78 9.77 -1.55
CA ALA A 157 -6.62 8.46 -0.96
C ALA A 157 -5.17 7.97 -1.07
N ILE A 158 -4.65 7.36 0.01
CA ILE A 158 -3.31 6.75 0.04
C ILE A 158 -3.47 5.26 0.31
N ALA A 159 -3.03 4.42 -0.63
CA ALA A 159 -2.98 2.98 -0.51
C ALA A 159 -1.55 2.53 -0.19
N ILE A 160 -1.29 2.03 1.01
CA ILE A 160 -0.01 1.44 1.40
C ILE A 160 -0.19 -0.08 1.38
N VAL A 161 0.35 -0.73 0.34
CA VAL A 161 0.06 -2.15 0.09
C VAL A 161 1.32 -3.02 0.15
N GLY A 162 1.11 -4.32 0.39
CA GLY A 162 2.12 -5.36 0.45
C GLY A 162 2.29 -5.98 1.82
N LYS A 163 2.53 -5.19 2.87
CA LYS A 163 2.83 -5.68 4.22
C LYS A 163 1.60 -5.88 5.10
N GLY A 164 0.59 -5.04 4.96
CA GLY A 164 -0.63 -5.11 5.75
C GLY A 164 -0.34 -5.14 7.26
N HIS A 165 -0.62 -6.27 7.91
CA HIS A 165 -0.43 -6.47 9.36
C HIS A 165 1.00 -6.87 9.77
N GLU A 166 1.93 -7.04 8.82
CA GLU A 166 3.32 -7.36 9.15
C GLU A 166 3.96 -6.24 9.99
N ASP A 167 4.63 -6.63 11.06
CA ASP A 167 5.32 -5.75 12.01
C ASP A 167 6.86 -5.80 11.87
N VAL A 168 7.36 -6.43 10.79
CA VAL A 168 8.79 -6.55 10.50
C VAL A 168 9.09 -6.31 9.03
N GLN A 169 10.31 -5.83 8.76
CA GLN A 169 10.95 -5.85 7.44
C GLN A 169 12.12 -6.84 7.45
N ILE A 170 12.17 -7.73 6.45
CA ILE A 170 13.19 -8.78 6.35
C ILE A 170 14.25 -8.34 5.33
N VAL A 171 15.50 -8.17 5.80
CA VAL A 171 16.66 -7.78 5.01
C VAL A 171 17.80 -8.78 5.27
N GLY A 172 18.12 -9.63 4.31
CA GLY A 172 18.96 -10.81 4.55
C GLY A 172 18.34 -11.68 5.64
N ASP A 173 19.16 -12.05 6.63
CA ASP A 173 18.74 -12.80 7.82
C ASP A 173 18.16 -11.91 8.94
N ARG A 174 18.13 -10.60 8.74
CA ARG A 174 17.69 -9.65 9.77
C ARG A 174 16.18 -9.39 9.68
N ARG A 175 15.52 -9.42 10.84
CA ARG A 175 14.12 -9.00 11.02
C ARG A 175 14.12 -7.65 11.74
N LEU A 176 13.87 -6.59 11.03
CA LEU A 176 13.85 -5.24 11.57
C LEU A 176 12.41 -4.87 11.94
N PRO A 177 12.14 -4.33 13.13
CA PRO A 177 10.79 -3.84 13.47
C PRO A 177 10.31 -2.80 12.46
N PHE A 178 9.13 -3.00 11.90
CA PHE A 178 8.56 -2.11 10.91
C PHE A 178 7.05 -2.35 10.78
N ASP A 179 6.25 -1.31 11.02
CA ASP A 179 4.79 -1.33 10.87
C ASP A 179 4.35 -0.11 10.06
N ASP A 180 3.72 -0.34 8.90
CA ASP A 180 3.24 0.72 8.01
C ASP A 180 2.32 1.71 8.75
N ARG A 181 1.42 1.23 9.59
CA ARG A 181 0.47 2.04 10.37
C ARG A 181 1.18 2.92 11.41
N GLY A 182 2.19 2.35 12.07
CA GLY A 182 3.03 3.06 13.02
C GLY A 182 3.79 4.20 12.33
N VAL A 183 4.38 3.92 11.17
CA VAL A 183 5.07 4.94 10.36
C VAL A 183 4.13 6.07 9.94
N VAL A 184 2.93 5.76 9.48
CA VAL A 184 1.93 6.79 9.10
C VAL A 184 1.61 7.69 10.30
N ARG A 185 1.31 7.10 11.47
CA ARG A 185 0.99 7.87 12.69
C ARG A 185 2.16 8.75 13.13
N ASP A 186 3.39 8.22 13.08
CA ASP A 186 4.60 8.98 13.44
C ASP A 186 4.82 10.18 12.52
N VAL A 187 4.64 10.00 11.21
CA VAL A 187 4.81 11.09 10.23
C VAL A 187 3.73 12.16 10.40
N LEU A 188 2.48 11.76 10.59
CA LEU A 188 1.37 12.69 10.83
C LEU A 188 1.55 13.49 12.12
N ALA A 189 2.11 12.86 13.17
CA ALA A 189 2.39 13.56 14.44
C ALA A 189 3.52 14.59 14.34
N GLN A 190 4.51 14.38 13.46
CA GLN A 190 5.65 15.29 13.25
C GLN A 190 5.30 16.50 12.38
N GLY A 191 4.25 16.44 11.60
CA GLY A 191 3.79 17.53 10.72
C GLY A 191 2.84 18.54 11.38
N ARG A 192 2.72 18.47 12.72
CA ARG A 192 1.92 19.39 13.54
C ARG A 192 2.73 20.54 14.09
#